data_73830c3da53550dd4f514cbd6944c5f1
#
_entry.id   73830c3da53550dd4f514cbd6944c5f1
#
_cell.length_a   1.000
_cell.length_b   1.000
_cell.length_c   1.000
_cell.angle_alpha   90.00
_cell.angle_beta   90.00
_cell.angle_gamma   90.00
#
_symmetry.space_group_name_H-M   'P 1'
#
loop_
_entity.id
_entity.type
_entity.pdbx_description
1 polymer ?
#
loop_
_entity_poly.entity_id
_entity_poly.type
_entity_poly.pdbx_seq_one_letter_code
_entity_poly.pdbx_strand_id
1 'polypeptide(L)'
;DEKNETAYLLTGDKDALQLISWNTTVLLTRKGVSEIEKFDEAHLREVYDLAPSQIVDLKALMGDSSDNIPGIKGIGEKTALKLLHQFGTVDGLYAGIDSLPANKTKQKIIDGQADAEMSHMLAKIDTHVPILSDLETLKFDGFDESAITRALTELEFKSLLKRRGLSMEQKSLDTTEIADLEGLKHFVAEAAGCKCIAVYLKSDVIYFAGDDKHETAVVLGDSLSREDALSELKPLLENKDVEKLTHGAKDTMAELMKDGVSLAGVTFDTMLAAYTLNPTLRSFDLEKIASKYAAPGNAGAVFAISAAQKKELEQHGLHEVYYGIELPLTFVLFD
;
A
#
# COMPACT_ATOMS: atom_id res chain seq x y z
N ASP A 1 -15.66 -0.99 -30.99
CA ASP A 1 -15.73 -0.85 -32.47
C ASP A 1 -16.86 0.11 -32.91
N GLU A 2 -18.02 0.11 -32.27
CA GLU A 2 -19.18 0.95 -32.67
C GLU A 2 -18.89 2.45 -32.59
N LYS A 3 -18.02 2.92 -31.68
CA LYS A 3 -17.65 4.33 -31.52
C LYS A 3 -16.40 4.74 -32.30
N ASN A 4 -15.82 3.84 -33.11
CA ASN A 4 -14.59 4.09 -33.90
C ASN A 4 -13.36 4.46 -33.05
N GLU A 5 -13.34 4.07 -31.76
CA GLU A 5 -12.23 4.30 -30.85
C GLU A 5 -11.15 3.23 -30.99
N THR A 6 -9.89 3.60 -30.79
CA THR A 6 -8.79 2.64 -30.75
C THR A 6 -8.64 2.06 -29.34
N ALA A 7 -8.64 0.73 -29.24
CA ALA A 7 -8.51 0.02 -27.98
C ALA A 7 -7.17 -0.71 -27.87
N TYR A 8 -6.54 -0.61 -26.71
CA TYR A 8 -5.37 -1.40 -26.34
C TYR A 8 -5.69 -2.23 -25.10
N LEU A 9 -5.62 -3.56 -25.22
CA LEU A 9 -5.86 -4.49 -24.12
C LEU A 9 -4.53 -4.95 -23.54
N LEU A 10 -4.10 -4.39 -22.39
CA LEU A 10 -2.90 -4.82 -21.70
C LEU A 10 -3.25 -5.97 -20.75
N THR A 11 -2.76 -7.17 -21.03
CA THR A 11 -3.09 -8.38 -20.28
C THR A 11 -1.98 -9.43 -20.35
N GLY A 12 -1.94 -10.35 -19.38
CA GLY A 12 -1.16 -11.59 -19.44
C GLY A 12 -1.94 -12.77 -20.02
N ASP A 13 -3.25 -12.58 -20.27
CA ASP A 13 -4.16 -13.61 -20.72
C ASP A 13 -4.25 -13.65 -22.25
N LYS A 14 -3.95 -14.83 -22.82
CA LYS A 14 -4.01 -15.06 -24.25
C LYS A 14 -5.45 -15.14 -24.79
N ASP A 15 -6.44 -15.31 -23.92
CA ASP A 15 -7.83 -15.32 -24.35
C ASP A 15 -8.27 -14.01 -24.97
N ALA A 16 -7.66 -12.91 -24.53
CA ALA A 16 -7.88 -11.60 -25.14
C ALA A 16 -7.53 -11.53 -26.63
N LEU A 17 -6.72 -12.46 -27.17
CA LEU A 17 -6.39 -12.50 -28.59
C LEU A 17 -7.63 -12.68 -29.48
N GLN A 18 -8.72 -13.27 -28.97
CA GLN A 18 -9.99 -13.39 -29.70
C GLN A 18 -10.71 -12.04 -29.90
N LEU A 19 -10.31 -10.98 -29.12
CA LEU A 19 -10.90 -9.65 -29.20
C LEU A 19 -10.17 -8.71 -30.17
N ILE A 20 -9.10 -9.18 -30.83
CA ILE A 20 -8.36 -8.38 -31.82
C ILE A 20 -9.29 -8.05 -32.98
N SER A 21 -9.26 -6.77 -33.37
CA SER A 21 -10.02 -6.25 -34.50
C SER A 21 -9.22 -5.16 -35.23
N TRP A 22 -9.81 -4.54 -36.26
CA TRP A 22 -9.18 -3.45 -36.98
C TRP A 22 -8.78 -2.25 -36.09
N ASN A 23 -9.44 -2.05 -34.94
CA ASN A 23 -9.17 -0.97 -33.98
C ASN A 23 -8.82 -1.49 -32.58
N THR A 24 -8.73 -2.79 -32.35
CA THR A 24 -8.38 -3.39 -31.05
C THR A 24 -7.07 -4.16 -31.16
N THR A 25 -6.10 -3.77 -30.37
CA THR A 25 -4.77 -4.38 -30.25
C THR A 25 -4.58 -4.97 -28.87
N VAL A 26 -4.03 -6.18 -28.78
CA VAL A 26 -3.67 -6.81 -27.51
C VAL A 26 -2.18 -6.60 -27.23
N LEU A 27 -1.88 -6.07 -26.04
CA LEU A 27 -0.54 -5.92 -25.49
C LEU A 27 -0.32 -7.05 -24.47
N LEU A 28 0.24 -8.16 -24.95
CA LEU A 28 0.42 -9.37 -24.17
C LEU A 28 1.72 -9.30 -23.37
N THR A 29 1.64 -9.40 -22.04
CA THR A 29 2.82 -9.42 -21.17
C THR A 29 3.43 -10.83 -21.15
N ARG A 30 4.76 -10.95 -21.39
CA ARG A 30 5.48 -12.23 -21.46
C ARG A 30 6.22 -12.55 -20.15
N LYS A 31 6.97 -11.56 -19.63
CA LYS A 31 7.70 -11.68 -18.36
C LYS A 31 7.43 -10.45 -17.49
N GLY A 32 6.46 -10.55 -16.62
CA GLY A 32 5.99 -9.41 -15.86
C GLY A 32 5.51 -8.30 -16.81
N VAL A 33 5.75 -7.04 -16.44
CA VAL A 33 5.40 -5.86 -17.26
C VAL A 33 6.56 -5.35 -18.12
N SER A 34 7.71 -6.03 -18.14
CA SER A 34 8.92 -5.56 -18.81
C SER A 34 8.99 -5.99 -20.28
N GLU A 35 8.38 -7.11 -20.63
CA GLU A 35 8.34 -7.61 -22.00
C GLU A 35 6.89 -7.66 -22.46
N ILE A 36 6.54 -6.77 -23.40
CA ILE A 36 5.21 -6.68 -23.98
C ILE A 36 5.31 -7.04 -25.47
N GLU A 37 4.50 -8.00 -25.89
CA GLU A 37 4.33 -8.36 -27.29
C GLU A 37 3.00 -7.78 -27.81
N LYS A 38 3.09 -7.03 -28.91
CA LYS A 38 1.93 -6.38 -29.50
C LYS A 38 1.30 -7.32 -30.53
N PHE A 39 0.04 -7.69 -30.30
CA PHE A 39 -0.77 -8.47 -31.21
C PHE A 39 -1.85 -7.61 -31.87
N ASP A 40 -1.74 -7.43 -33.15
CA ASP A 40 -2.79 -7.04 -34.07
C ASP A 40 -3.15 -8.23 -34.97
N GLU A 41 -4.11 -8.06 -35.94
CA GLU A 41 -4.51 -9.14 -36.83
C GLU A 41 -3.34 -9.67 -37.67
N ALA A 42 -2.41 -8.79 -38.08
CA ALA A 42 -1.29 -9.17 -38.92
C ALA A 42 -0.30 -10.05 -38.13
N HIS A 43 0.05 -9.62 -36.91
CA HIS A 43 0.96 -10.40 -36.08
C HIS A 43 0.33 -11.71 -35.58
N LEU A 44 -0.96 -11.70 -35.26
CA LEU A 44 -1.67 -12.93 -34.92
C LEU A 44 -1.61 -13.94 -36.05
N ARG A 45 -1.81 -13.48 -37.27
CA ARG A 45 -1.71 -14.32 -38.48
C ARG A 45 -0.29 -14.82 -38.73
N GLU A 46 0.72 -14.00 -38.51
CA GLU A 46 2.12 -14.40 -38.60
C GLU A 46 2.47 -15.50 -37.58
N VAL A 47 2.02 -15.41 -36.35
CA VAL A 47 2.38 -16.33 -35.25
C VAL A 47 1.58 -17.64 -35.31
N TYR A 48 0.28 -17.57 -35.54
CA TYR A 48 -0.64 -18.71 -35.44
C TYR A 48 -1.25 -19.13 -36.81
N ASP A 49 -1.14 -18.29 -37.86
CA ASP A 49 -1.85 -18.42 -39.12
C ASP A 49 -3.38 -18.57 -38.92
N LEU A 50 -3.92 -17.84 -37.98
CA LEU A 50 -5.34 -17.82 -37.59
C LEU A 50 -5.90 -16.39 -37.59
N ALA A 51 -7.22 -16.30 -37.83
CA ALA A 51 -7.98 -15.09 -37.52
C ALA A 51 -8.32 -15.02 -36.01
N PRO A 52 -8.59 -13.82 -35.45
CA PRO A 52 -8.94 -13.67 -34.03
C PRO A 52 -10.10 -14.56 -33.58
N SER A 53 -11.14 -14.71 -34.42
CA SER A 53 -12.29 -15.58 -34.12
C SER A 53 -11.94 -17.06 -33.99
N GLN A 54 -10.83 -17.51 -34.57
CA GLN A 54 -10.38 -18.91 -34.52
C GLN A 54 -9.59 -19.25 -33.26
N ILE A 55 -9.27 -18.26 -32.41
CA ILE A 55 -8.59 -18.49 -31.08
C ILE A 55 -9.47 -19.33 -30.18
N VAL A 56 -10.78 -19.11 -30.19
CA VAL A 56 -11.75 -19.93 -29.44
C VAL A 56 -11.74 -21.36 -29.92
N ASP A 57 -11.74 -21.57 -31.27
CA ASP A 57 -11.66 -22.89 -31.88
C ASP A 57 -10.37 -23.62 -31.56
N LEU A 58 -9.24 -22.87 -31.51
CA LEU A 58 -7.95 -23.43 -31.10
C LEU A 58 -8.01 -23.99 -29.66
N LYS A 59 -8.55 -23.21 -28.73
CA LYS A 59 -8.74 -23.64 -27.35
C LYS A 59 -9.77 -24.75 -27.21
N ALA A 60 -10.81 -24.75 -28.00
CA ALA A 60 -11.79 -25.84 -28.03
C ALA A 60 -11.14 -27.18 -28.37
N LEU A 61 -10.19 -27.19 -29.28
CA LEU A 61 -9.50 -28.41 -29.70
C LEU A 61 -8.38 -28.84 -28.76
N MET A 62 -7.50 -27.90 -28.37
CA MET A 62 -6.32 -28.24 -27.54
C MET A 62 -6.56 -28.19 -26.04
N GLY A 63 -7.61 -27.53 -25.59
CA GLY A 63 -7.84 -27.21 -24.21
C GLY A 63 -6.97 -26.07 -23.69
N ASP A 64 -7.21 -25.69 -22.43
CA ASP A 64 -6.37 -24.78 -21.68
C ASP A 64 -6.23 -25.28 -20.23
N SER A 65 -5.03 -25.70 -19.87
CA SER A 65 -4.76 -26.22 -18.52
C SER A 65 -4.76 -25.14 -17.43
N SER A 66 -4.54 -23.87 -17.80
CA SER A 66 -4.57 -22.75 -16.84
C SER A 66 -5.99 -22.50 -16.33
N ASP A 67 -6.99 -22.67 -17.19
CA ASP A 67 -8.41 -22.41 -16.92
C ASP A 67 -9.21 -23.71 -16.75
N ASN A 68 -8.52 -24.85 -16.70
CA ASN A 68 -9.13 -26.16 -16.59
C ASN A 68 -10.13 -26.48 -17.73
N ILE A 69 -9.87 -25.95 -18.94
CA ILE A 69 -10.64 -26.25 -20.14
C ILE A 69 -10.09 -27.55 -20.75
N PRO A 70 -10.92 -28.61 -20.87
CA PRO A 70 -10.41 -29.95 -21.19
C PRO A 70 -9.87 -30.11 -22.62
N GLY A 71 -10.50 -29.48 -23.61
CA GLY A 71 -10.18 -29.74 -24.99
C GLY A 71 -10.39 -31.21 -25.41
N ILE A 72 -9.94 -31.59 -26.57
CA ILE A 72 -9.97 -33.01 -27.02
C ILE A 72 -8.73 -33.72 -26.49
N LYS A 73 -8.92 -34.76 -25.69
CA LYS A 73 -7.82 -35.52 -25.08
C LYS A 73 -6.80 -36.03 -26.08
N GLY A 74 -5.58 -35.50 -25.99
CA GLY A 74 -4.45 -35.90 -26.86
C GLY A 74 -4.42 -35.20 -28.21
N ILE A 75 -5.14 -34.07 -28.36
CA ILE A 75 -4.97 -33.08 -29.40
C ILE A 75 -4.23 -31.90 -28.76
N GLY A 76 -3.01 -31.64 -29.19
CA GLY A 76 -2.24 -30.47 -28.75
C GLY A 76 -2.22 -29.41 -29.85
N GLU A 77 -1.60 -28.24 -29.50
CA GLU A 77 -1.56 -27.03 -30.32
C GLU A 77 -1.21 -27.30 -31.80
N LYS A 78 -0.13 -28.03 -32.07
CA LYS A 78 0.32 -28.34 -33.43
C LYS A 78 -0.72 -29.11 -34.27
N THR A 79 -1.50 -30.01 -33.62
CA THR A 79 -2.53 -30.78 -34.29
C THR A 79 -3.77 -29.92 -34.46
N ALA A 80 -4.15 -29.14 -33.47
CA ALA A 80 -5.27 -28.22 -33.53
C ALA A 80 -5.08 -27.16 -34.63
N LEU A 81 -3.90 -26.54 -34.73
CA LEU A 81 -3.59 -25.60 -35.82
C LEU A 81 -3.74 -26.23 -37.20
N LYS A 82 -3.20 -27.45 -37.41
CA LYS A 82 -3.35 -28.15 -38.70
C LYS A 82 -4.82 -28.42 -39.05
N LEU A 83 -5.65 -28.76 -38.05
CA LEU A 83 -7.07 -29.00 -38.26
C LEU A 83 -7.79 -27.69 -38.61
N LEU A 84 -7.49 -26.60 -37.93
CA LEU A 84 -8.09 -25.30 -38.20
C LEU A 84 -7.65 -24.72 -39.56
N HIS A 85 -6.40 -24.91 -39.97
CA HIS A 85 -5.95 -24.52 -41.34
C HIS A 85 -6.69 -25.29 -42.41
N GLN A 86 -7.07 -26.55 -42.14
CA GLN A 86 -7.77 -27.38 -43.11
C GLN A 86 -9.29 -27.15 -43.15
N PHE A 87 -9.91 -26.96 -41.97
CA PHE A 87 -11.37 -26.94 -41.81
C PHE A 87 -11.94 -25.59 -41.40
N GLY A 88 -11.10 -24.64 -41.04
CA GLY A 88 -11.47 -23.28 -40.63
C GLY A 88 -11.95 -23.16 -39.19
N THR A 89 -12.93 -23.95 -38.78
CA THR A 89 -13.57 -23.92 -37.45
C THR A 89 -13.77 -25.33 -36.90
N VAL A 90 -14.12 -25.41 -35.60
CA VAL A 90 -14.54 -26.68 -34.98
C VAL A 90 -15.77 -27.25 -35.67
N ASP A 91 -16.75 -26.43 -35.99
CA ASP A 91 -17.96 -26.87 -36.73
C ASP A 91 -17.59 -27.40 -38.14
N GLY A 92 -16.69 -26.69 -38.83
CA GLY A 92 -16.18 -27.12 -40.14
C GLY A 92 -15.42 -28.45 -40.07
N LEU A 93 -14.66 -28.68 -38.99
CA LEU A 93 -13.98 -29.94 -38.72
C LEU A 93 -14.97 -31.09 -38.57
N TYR A 94 -16.02 -30.95 -37.78
CA TYR A 94 -17.00 -32.00 -37.55
C TYR A 94 -17.87 -32.21 -38.82
N ALA A 95 -18.20 -31.16 -39.56
CA ALA A 95 -18.90 -31.30 -40.85
C ALA A 95 -18.05 -32.03 -41.91
N GLY A 96 -16.72 -31.83 -41.88
CA GLY A 96 -15.78 -32.46 -42.82
C GLY A 96 -15.07 -33.69 -42.26
N ILE A 97 -15.49 -34.26 -41.15
CA ILE A 97 -14.78 -35.31 -40.40
C ILE A 97 -14.48 -36.55 -41.26
N ASP A 98 -15.34 -36.88 -42.22
CA ASP A 98 -15.17 -38.02 -43.07
C ASP A 98 -14.01 -37.91 -44.07
N SER A 99 -13.56 -36.69 -44.36
CA SER A 99 -12.39 -36.45 -45.20
C SER A 99 -11.05 -36.73 -44.50
N LEU A 100 -11.06 -36.88 -43.19
CA LEU A 100 -9.87 -37.25 -42.43
C LEU A 100 -9.49 -38.73 -42.64
N PRO A 101 -8.19 -39.05 -42.74
CA PRO A 101 -7.70 -40.43 -42.81
C PRO A 101 -8.17 -41.21 -41.56
N ALA A 102 -8.57 -42.47 -41.78
CA ALA A 102 -8.96 -43.38 -40.71
C ALA A 102 -7.73 -43.74 -39.85
N ASN A 103 -7.54 -42.96 -38.77
CA ASN A 103 -6.44 -43.14 -37.84
C ASN A 103 -6.85 -42.80 -36.39
N LYS A 104 -5.94 -42.97 -35.45
CA LYS A 104 -6.18 -42.69 -34.03
C LYS A 104 -6.57 -41.22 -33.73
N THR A 105 -6.12 -40.29 -34.56
CA THR A 105 -6.47 -38.85 -34.40
C THR A 105 -7.92 -38.59 -34.76
N LYS A 106 -8.41 -39.17 -35.91
CA LYS A 106 -9.83 -39.08 -36.29
C LYS A 106 -10.73 -39.64 -35.17
N GLN A 107 -10.36 -40.83 -34.64
CA GLN A 107 -11.14 -41.41 -33.57
C GLN A 107 -11.21 -40.55 -32.32
N LYS A 108 -10.04 -39.94 -31.89
CA LYS A 108 -10.02 -39.00 -30.76
C LYS A 108 -10.92 -37.77 -30.97
N ILE A 109 -10.95 -37.24 -32.18
CA ILE A 109 -11.80 -36.09 -32.55
C ILE A 109 -13.27 -36.48 -32.42
N ILE A 110 -13.65 -37.66 -32.96
CA ILE A 110 -15.03 -38.17 -32.84
C ILE A 110 -15.42 -38.38 -31.40
N ASP A 111 -14.59 -39.08 -30.63
CA ASP A 111 -14.86 -39.38 -29.21
C ASP A 111 -14.90 -38.13 -28.32
N GLY A 112 -14.14 -37.09 -28.69
CA GLY A 112 -13.99 -35.83 -27.92
C GLY A 112 -14.94 -34.71 -28.35
N GLN A 113 -15.96 -34.97 -29.17
CA GLN A 113 -16.86 -33.93 -29.65
C GLN A 113 -17.52 -33.13 -28.53
N ALA A 114 -18.08 -33.80 -27.56
CA ALA A 114 -18.74 -33.14 -26.43
C ALA A 114 -17.76 -32.26 -25.58
N ASP A 115 -16.51 -32.74 -25.43
CA ASP A 115 -15.47 -31.97 -24.72
C ASP A 115 -15.06 -30.73 -25.54
N ALA A 116 -14.99 -30.83 -26.88
CA ALA A 116 -14.69 -29.70 -27.77
C ALA A 116 -15.82 -28.64 -27.72
N GLU A 117 -17.08 -29.06 -27.81
CA GLU A 117 -18.24 -28.18 -27.74
C GLU A 117 -18.30 -27.44 -26.38
N MET A 118 -18.11 -28.15 -25.28
CA MET A 118 -18.03 -27.56 -23.94
C MET A 118 -16.84 -26.59 -23.85
N SER A 119 -15.68 -26.98 -24.32
CA SER A 119 -14.46 -26.14 -24.29
C SER A 119 -14.62 -24.87 -25.13
N HIS A 120 -15.29 -24.97 -26.29
CA HIS A 120 -15.60 -23.82 -27.13
C HIS A 120 -16.51 -22.81 -26.35
N MET A 121 -17.54 -23.33 -25.69
CA MET A 121 -18.44 -22.49 -24.89
C MET A 121 -17.71 -21.79 -23.75
N LEU A 122 -16.83 -22.52 -23.04
CA LEU A 122 -16.08 -21.99 -21.90
C LEU A 122 -14.99 -20.99 -22.29
N ALA A 123 -14.31 -21.22 -23.43
CA ALA A 123 -13.23 -20.35 -23.91
C ALA A 123 -13.74 -19.05 -24.55
N LYS A 124 -15.01 -18.97 -24.93
CA LYS A 124 -15.58 -17.80 -25.62
C LYS A 124 -15.83 -16.66 -24.64
N ILE A 125 -15.20 -15.51 -24.87
CA ILE A 125 -15.46 -14.28 -24.09
C ILE A 125 -16.87 -13.75 -24.40
N ASP A 126 -17.67 -13.52 -23.36
CA ASP A 126 -18.96 -12.84 -23.50
C ASP A 126 -18.75 -11.32 -23.63
N THR A 127 -19.04 -10.79 -24.79
CA THR A 127 -18.95 -9.35 -25.10
C THR A 127 -20.25 -8.59 -24.82
N HIS A 128 -21.30 -9.25 -24.31
CA HIS A 128 -22.61 -8.67 -24.05
C HIS A 128 -22.95 -8.57 -22.56
N VAL A 129 -21.92 -8.59 -21.71
CA VAL A 129 -22.11 -8.44 -20.26
C VAL A 129 -22.74 -7.06 -19.98
N PRO A 130 -23.80 -6.96 -19.14
CA PRO A 130 -24.47 -5.70 -18.81
C PRO A 130 -23.62 -4.87 -17.84
N ILE A 131 -22.62 -4.20 -18.36
CA ILE A 131 -21.76 -3.27 -17.63
C ILE A 131 -22.07 -1.82 -18.01
N LEU A 132 -21.63 -0.87 -17.18
CA LEU A 132 -21.69 0.54 -17.53
C LEU A 132 -20.83 0.81 -18.77
N SER A 133 -21.45 1.27 -19.82
CA SER A 133 -20.82 1.47 -21.15
C SER A 133 -20.58 2.94 -21.52
N ASP A 134 -20.74 3.86 -20.58
CA ASP A 134 -20.46 5.27 -20.84
C ASP A 134 -18.96 5.55 -20.77
N LEU A 135 -18.31 5.67 -21.94
CA LEU A 135 -16.88 5.96 -22.03
C LEU A 135 -16.48 7.30 -21.43
N GLU A 136 -17.39 8.28 -21.37
CA GLU A 136 -17.10 9.58 -20.75
C GLU A 136 -16.86 9.43 -19.24
N THR A 137 -17.57 8.51 -18.60
CA THR A 137 -17.35 8.24 -17.15
C THR A 137 -16.04 7.49 -16.87
N LEU A 138 -15.42 6.90 -17.88
CA LEU A 138 -14.15 6.17 -17.79
C LEU A 138 -12.95 7.02 -18.19
N LYS A 139 -13.18 8.30 -18.53
CA LYS A 139 -12.11 9.22 -18.88
C LYS A 139 -11.15 9.40 -17.71
N PHE A 140 -9.88 9.22 -17.99
CA PHE A 140 -8.83 9.38 -17.01
C PHE A 140 -8.25 10.81 -17.08
N ASP A 141 -8.59 11.65 -16.12
CA ASP A 141 -8.13 13.04 -16.04
C ASP A 141 -6.89 13.22 -15.14
N GLY A 142 -6.20 12.14 -14.84
CA GLY A 142 -5.03 12.13 -13.98
C GLY A 142 -5.30 11.45 -12.63
N PHE A 143 -4.30 11.48 -11.78
CA PHE A 143 -4.39 10.90 -10.44
C PHE A 143 -4.66 11.99 -9.40
N ASP A 144 -5.50 11.72 -8.42
CA ASP A 144 -5.53 12.47 -7.18
C ASP A 144 -4.26 12.14 -6.37
N GLU A 145 -3.27 13.04 -6.44
CA GLU A 145 -1.97 12.86 -5.79
C GLU A 145 -2.10 12.68 -4.27
N SER A 146 -3.05 13.37 -3.63
CA SER A 146 -3.26 13.24 -2.19
C SER A 146 -3.87 11.89 -1.82
N ALA A 147 -4.81 11.37 -2.62
CA ALA A 147 -5.38 10.04 -2.42
C ALA A 147 -4.34 8.93 -2.64
N ILE A 148 -3.53 9.05 -3.70
CA ILE A 148 -2.43 8.10 -3.96
C ILE A 148 -1.39 8.15 -2.85
N THR A 149 -0.97 9.35 -2.42
CA THR A 149 0.02 9.49 -1.35
C THR A 149 -0.48 8.82 -0.07
N ARG A 150 -1.73 9.02 0.30
CA ARG A 150 -2.34 8.33 1.46
C ARG A 150 -2.34 6.82 1.29
N ALA A 151 -2.85 6.31 0.17
CA ALA A 151 -2.93 4.87 -0.08
C ALA A 151 -1.53 4.21 -0.11
N LEU A 152 -0.54 4.81 -0.78
CA LEU A 152 0.82 4.30 -0.82
C LEU A 152 1.53 4.36 0.53
N THR A 153 1.19 5.35 1.37
CA THR A 153 1.71 5.46 2.75
C THR A 153 1.10 4.39 3.63
N GLU A 154 -0.22 4.20 3.58
CA GLU A 154 -0.93 3.15 4.32
C GLU A 154 -0.42 1.75 3.98
N LEU A 155 -0.16 1.50 2.70
CA LEU A 155 0.41 0.23 2.20
C LEU A 155 1.94 0.14 2.36
N GLU A 156 2.59 1.14 2.94
CA GLU A 156 4.05 1.23 3.12
C GLU A 156 4.87 1.13 1.82
N PHE A 157 4.33 1.55 0.68
CA PHE A 157 5.00 1.52 -0.63
C PHE A 157 5.97 2.68 -0.83
N LYS A 158 6.98 2.78 0.05
CA LYS A 158 7.98 3.88 0.07
C LYS A 158 8.72 4.08 -1.26
N SER A 159 9.02 2.98 -1.96
CA SER A 159 9.70 3.04 -3.26
C SER A 159 8.83 3.68 -4.35
N LEU A 160 7.52 3.47 -4.31
CA LEU A 160 6.58 4.07 -5.25
C LEU A 160 6.38 5.56 -4.96
N LEU A 161 6.27 5.94 -3.69
CA LEU A 161 6.23 7.36 -3.28
C LEU A 161 7.45 8.10 -3.80
N LYS A 162 8.66 7.56 -3.55
CA LYS A 162 9.92 8.16 -4.02
C LYS A 162 9.98 8.26 -5.55
N ARG A 163 9.58 7.21 -6.29
CA ARG A 163 9.58 7.22 -7.77
C ARG A 163 8.67 8.27 -8.36
N ARG A 164 7.57 8.58 -7.70
CA ARG A 164 6.60 9.59 -8.15
C ARG A 164 6.90 10.99 -7.63
N GLY A 165 7.93 11.16 -6.78
CA GLY A 165 8.22 12.44 -6.12
C GLY A 165 7.10 12.87 -5.15
N LEU A 166 6.28 11.90 -4.71
CA LEU A 166 5.21 12.15 -3.77
C LEU A 166 5.76 12.07 -2.34
N SER A 167 5.47 13.06 -1.56
CA SER A 167 5.67 13.06 -0.11
C SER A 167 4.36 13.42 0.55
N MET A 168 4.09 12.87 1.73
CA MET A 168 2.99 13.42 2.52
C MET A 168 3.30 14.91 2.76
N GLU A 169 2.34 15.79 2.50
CA GLU A 169 2.43 17.15 2.98
C GLU A 169 2.66 17.08 4.48
N GLN A 170 3.88 17.36 4.90
CA GLN A 170 4.14 17.60 6.31
C GLN A 170 3.37 18.87 6.66
N LYS A 171 2.40 18.75 7.56
CA LYS A 171 1.80 19.93 8.16
C LYS A 171 2.96 20.79 8.64
N SER A 172 2.97 22.06 8.29
CA SER A 172 3.94 22.99 8.85
C SER A 172 3.69 23.10 10.35
N LEU A 173 4.73 22.87 11.11
CA LEU A 173 4.72 23.09 12.56
C LEU A 173 5.50 24.38 12.83
N ASP A 174 4.90 25.28 13.56
CA ASP A 174 5.59 26.48 13.98
C ASP A 174 6.46 26.15 15.20
N THR A 175 7.77 26.32 15.06
CA THR A 175 8.73 26.07 16.15
C THR A 175 9.26 27.39 16.68
N THR A 176 9.10 27.60 17.99
CA THR A 176 9.70 28.71 18.71
C THR A 176 10.98 28.23 19.39
N GLU A 177 12.11 28.82 19.07
CA GLU A 177 13.38 28.49 19.70
C GLU A 177 13.63 29.38 20.93
N ILE A 178 14.05 28.77 22.05
CA ILE A 178 14.46 29.44 23.31
C ILE A 178 15.90 29.01 23.56
N ALA A 179 16.80 30.00 23.59
CA ALA A 179 18.23 29.79 23.80
C ALA A 179 18.78 30.64 24.97
N ASP A 180 17.90 31.25 25.77
CA ASP A 180 18.28 32.06 26.94
C ASP A 180 17.35 31.80 28.13
N LEU A 181 17.82 32.18 29.35
CA LEU A 181 17.13 31.90 30.59
C LEU A 181 15.86 32.75 30.77
N GLU A 182 15.78 33.96 30.19
CA GLU A 182 14.60 34.82 30.33
C GLU A 182 13.43 34.28 29.56
N GLY A 183 13.66 33.91 28.27
CA GLY A 183 12.68 33.24 27.42
C GLY A 183 12.20 31.91 28.04
N LEU A 184 13.12 31.16 28.66
CA LEU A 184 12.76 29.91 29.33
C LEU A 184 11.85 30.12 30.51
N LYS A 185 12.10 31.12 31.36
CA LYS A 185 11.23 31.47 32.49
C LYS A 185 9.84 31.86 32.07
N HIS A 186 9.74 32.63 30.95
CA HIS A 186 8.45 32.99 30.39
C HIS A 186 7.68 31.75 29.91
N PHE A 187 8.34 30.87 29.18
CA PHE A 187 7.75 29.61 28.73
C PHE A 187 7.27 28.73 29.89
N VAL A 188 8.09 28.54 30.92
CA VAL A 188 7.72 27.72 32.10
C VAL A 188 6.50 28.29 32.79
N ALA A 189 6.41 29.62 32.95
CA ALA A 189 5.26 30.28 33.53
C ALA A 189 3.97 30.06 32.75
N GLU A 190 4.04 30.09 31.40
CA GLU A 190 2.91 29.81 30.52
C GLU A 190 2.55 28.31 30.56
N ALA A 191 3.54 27.43 30.47
CA ALA A 191 3.36 25.98 30.45
C ALA A 191 2.81 25.43 31.78
N ALA A 192 3.05 26.12 32.92
CA ALA A 192 2.51 25.74 34.23
C ALA A 192 0.96 25.70 34.25
N GLY A 193 0.30 26.44 33.37
CA GLY A 193 -1.15 26.44 33.22
C GLY A 193 -1.71 25.34 32.27
N CYS A 194 -0.85 24.60 31.59
CA CYS A 194 -1.26 23.55 30.68
C CYS A 194 -1.71 22.30 31.44
N LYS A 195 -2.79 21.67 30.98
CA LYS A 195 -3.24 20.37 31.52
C LYS A 195 -2.41 19.21 31.01
N CYS A 196 -1.94 19.32 29.77
CA CYS A 196 -1.20 18.28 29.09
C CYS A 196 -0.12 18.90 28.20
N ILE A 197 1.08 18.31 28.20
CA ILE A 197 2.20 18.75 27.36
C ILE A 197 2.99 17.54 26.86
N ALA A 198 3.35 17.56 25.59
CA ALA A 198 4.30 16.61 25.04
C ALA A 198 5.73 17.06 25.34
N VAL A 199 6.60 16.11 25.70
CA VAL A 199 8.02 16.34 26.00
C VAL A 199 8.85 15.34 25.21
N TYR A 200 9.84 15.84 24.47
CA TYR A 200 10.76 15.01 23.70
C TYR A 200 12.19 15.56 23.78
N LEU A 201 13.14 14.71 24.13
CA LEU A 201 14.56 15.03 24.23
C LEU A 201 15.28 14.52 22.98
N LYS A 202 16.05 15.38 22.32
CA LYS A 202 16.89 15.00 21.17
C LYS A 202 18.19 15.79 21.20
N SER A 203 19.30 15.11 21.47
CA SER A 203 20.62 15.74 21.61
C SER A 203 20.59 16.90 22.62
N ASP A 204 21.01 18.10 22.21
CA ASP A 204 21.08 19.29 23.05
C ASP A 204 19.81 20.15 22.95
N VAL A 205 18.65 19.55 22.63
CA VAL A 205 17.37 20.26 22.53
C VAL A 205 16.29 19.50 23.29
N ILE A 206 15.52 20.24 24.06
CA ILE A 206 14.32 19.74 24.73
C ILE A 206 13.11 20.38 24.08
N TYR A 207 12.28 19.55 23.47
CA TYR A 207 11.08 19.99 22.76
C TYR A 207 9.84 19.84 23.63
N PHE A 208 8.96 20.84 23.56
CA PHE A 208 7.66 20.85 24.22
C PHE A 208 6.56 21.22 23.25
N ALA A 209 5.37 20.61 23.37
CA ALA A 209 4.20 20.98 22.60
C ALA A 209 2.91 20.79 23.41
N GLY A 210 2.05 21.80 23.39
CA GLY A 210 0.70 21.74 23.97
C GLY A 210 -0.38 21.42 22.94
N ASP A 211 -0.02 21.39 21.66
CA ASP A 211 -0.90 21.07 20.54
C ASP A 211 -0.10 20.46 19.37
N ASP A 212 -0.75 20.22 18.23
CA ASP A 212 -0.16 19.64 17.02
C ASP A 212 0.29 20.69 15.98
N LYS A 213 0.30 21.99 16.34
CA LYS A 213 0.62 23.10 15.44
C LYS A 213 1.85 23.89 15.87
N HIS A 214 2.12 23.92 17.18
CA HIS A 214 3.20 24.71 17.75
C HIS A 214 4.08 23.83 18.63
N GLU A 215 5.40 23.98 18.50
CA GLU A 215 6.34 23.41 19.47
C GLU A 215 7.37 24.45 19.91
N THR A 216 7.84 24.28 21.12
CA THR A 216 8.92 25.08 21.70
C THR A 216 10.17 24.21 21.78
N ALA A 217 11.27 24.69 21.20
CA ALA A 217 12.58 24.06 21.23
C ALA A 217 13.48 24.81 22.22
N VAL A 218 13.77 24.23 23.37
CA VAL A 218 14.74 24.74 24.34
C VAL A 218 16.12 24.26 23.91
N VAL A 219 16.92 25.15 23.32
CA VAL A 219 18.25 24.85 22.78
C VAL A 219 19.31 25.06 23.83
N LEU A 220 19.99 23.98 24.22
CA LEU A 220 21.06 23.99 25.20
C LEU A 220 22.38 24.36 24.53
N GLY A 221 23.19 25.22 25.18
CA GLY A 221 24.45 25.68 24.60
C GLY A 221 25.12 26.72 25.52
N ASP A 222 25.99 27.53 24.89
CA ASP A 222 26.80 28.53 25.65
C ASP A 222 25.94 29.60 26.36
N SER A 223 24.78 29.96 25.78
CA SER A 223 23.89 31.00 26.35
C SER A 223 22.88 30.45 27.36
N LEU A 224 22.57 29.16 27.29
CA LEU A 224 21.65 28.46 28.21
C LEU A 224 22.25 27.09 28.54
N SER A 225 22.92 27.03 29.68
CA SER A 225 23.51 25.75 30.09
C SER A 225 22.46 24.71 30.40
N ARG A 226 22.82 23.42 30.29
CA ARG A 226 21.94 22.31 30.63
C ARG A 226 21.48 22.36 32.08
N GLU A 227 22.39 22.75 33.01
CA GLU A 227 22.11 22.87 34.43
C GLU A 227 21.07 23.98 34.70
N ASP A 228 21.26 25.17 34.13
CA ASP A 228 20.33 26.30 34.29
C ASP A 228 18.96 25.96 33.67
N ALA A 229 18.95 25.38 32.47
CA ALA A 229 17.73 24.99 31.80
C ALA A 229 16.93 23.95 32.58
N LEU A 230 17.58 22.90 33.06
CA LEU A 230 16.90 21.86 33.84
C LEU A 230 16.47 22.33 35.21
N SER A 231 17.23 23.22 35.85
CA SER A 231 16.81 23.86 37.09
C SER A 231 15.50 24.64 36.93
N GLU A 232 15.35 25.40 35.84
CA GLU A 232 14.14 26.17 35.56
C GLU A 232 12.97 25.27 35.10
N LEU A 233 13.25 24.21 34.32
CA LEU A 233 12.24 23.25 33.85
C LEU A 233 11.77 22.27 34.92
N LYS A 234 12.53 22.09 36.01
CA LYS A 234 12.24 21.11 37.05
C LYS A 234 10.83 21.23 37.63
N PRO A 235 10.31 22.43 37.99
CA PRO A 235 8.94 22.56 38.48
C PRO A 235 7.87 22.06 37.50
N LEU A 236 8.07 22.23 36.21
CA LEU A 236 7.17 21.73 35.14
C LEU A 236 7.29 20.21 34.97
N LEU A 237 8.52 19.68 34.87
CA LEU A 237 8.78 18.27 34.66
C LEU A 237 8.36 17.39 35.84
N GLU A 238 8.54 17.85 37.06
CA GLU A 238 8.19 17.11 38.26
C GLU A 238 6.73 17.31 38.74
N ASN A 239 5.97 18.20 38.06
CA ASN A 239 4.57 18.44 38.40
C ASN A 239 3.69 17.26 37.93
N LYS A 240 3.10 16.53 38.86
CA LYS A 240 2.20 15.39 38.61
C LYS A 240 0.83 15.82 38.07
N ASP A 241 0.42 17.05 38.28
CA ASP A 241 -0.88 17.58 37.86
C ASP A 241 -0.89 18.00 36.40
N VAL A 242 0.28 18.08 35.75
CA VAL A 242 0.44 18.29 34.32
C VAL A 242 0.71 16.93 33.64
N GLU A 243 -0.20 16.49 32.79
CA GLU A 243 0.01 15.26 32.03
C GLU A 243 1.16 15.40 31.02
N LYS A 244 2.08 14.44 31.01
CA LYS A 244 3.16 14.39 30.01
C LYS A 244 2.91 13.28 29.03
N LEU A 245 2.99 13.65 27.75
CA LEU A 245 3.07 12.74 26.64
C LEU A 245 4.53 12.66 26.21
N THR A 246 5.05 11.47 25.98
CA THR A 246 6.45 11.31 25.60
C THR A 246 6.65 10.25 24.54
N HIS A 247 7.87 10.09 24.08
CA HIS A 247 8.29 9.03 23.19
C HIS A 247 9.54 8.36 23.79
N GLY A 248 9.37 7.13 24.32
CA GLY A 248 10.42 6.46 25.07
C GLY A 248 10.54 7.01 26.50
N ALA A 249 9.49 6.86 27.31
CA ALA A 249 9.43 7.37 28.69
C ALA A 249 10.62 6.91 29.54
N LYS A 250 10.99 5.64 29.45
CA LYS A 250 12.11 5.08 30.24
C LYS A 250 13.43 5.78 29.92
N ASP A 251 13.74 6.01 28.66
CA ASP A 251 14.98 6.66 28.23
C ASP A 251 14.97 8.15 28.61
N THR A 252 13.81 8.80 28.45
CA THR A 252 13.62 10.21 28.88
C THR A 252 13.81 10.37 30.37
N MET A 253 13.23 9.51 31.21
CA MET A 253 13.40 9.51 32.65
C MET A 253 14.86 9.26 33.05
N ALA A 254 15.53 8.28 32.42
CA ALA A 254 16.91 7.95 32.66
C ALA A 254 17.85 9.13 32.34
N GLU A 255 17.58 9.84 31.25
CA GLU A 255 18.39 10.99 30.85
C GLU A 255 18.24 12.17 31.82
N LEU A 256 17.00 12.51 32.18
CA LEU A 256 16.73 13.60 33.14
C LEU A 256 17.25 13.29 34.57
N MET A 257 17.19 12.02 34.97
CA MET A 257 17.68 11.60 36.30
C MET A 257 19.19 11.81 36.49
N LYS A 258 19.97 11.77 35.40
CA LYS A 258 21.42 12.08 35.47
C LYS A 258 21.69 13.49 36.02
N ASP A 259 20.76 14.40 35.75
CA ASP A 259 20.82 15.80 36.20
C ASP A 259 19.95 16.06 37.45
N GLY A 260 19.48 15.01 38.11
CA GLY A 260 18.66 15.11 39.33
C GLY A 260 17.26 15.67 39.10
N VAL A 261 16.70 15.49 37.91
CA VAL A 261 15.33 15.89 37.55
C VAL A 261 14.49 14.63 37.29
N SER A 262 13.33 14.55 37.95
CA SER A 262 12.37 13.46 37.74
C SER A 262 11.31 13.86 36.71
N LEU A 263 10.93 12.96 35.83
CA LEU A 263 9.79 13.16 34.94
C LEU A 263 8.54 12.54 35.58
N ALA A 264 7.64 13.40 36.07
CA ALA A 264 6.40 12.97 36.73
C ALA A 264 5.17 13.27 35.89
N GLY A 265 4.07 12.52 36.11
CA GLY A 265 2.81 12.74 35.40
C GLY A 265 2.83 12.23 33.94
N VAL A 266 3.67 11.26 33.61
CA VAL A 266 3.65 10.60 32.31
C VAL A 266 2.38 9.76 32.19
N THR A 267 1.52 10.13 31.25
CA THR A 267 0.23 9.45 31.01
C THR A 267 0.20 8.72 29.67
N PHE A 268 1.16 8.99 28.77
CA PHE A 268 1.24 8.33 27.49
C PHE A 268 2.66 8.31 26.93
N ASP A 269 3.05 7.16 26.37
CA ASP A 269 4.31 6.93 25.66
C ASP A 269 4.01 6.41 24.24
N THR A 270 4.30 7.23 23.23
CA THR A 270 3.99 6.91 21.84
C THR A 270 4.84 5.78 21.27
N MET A 271 6.05 5.55 21.80
CA MET A 271 6.89 4.42 21.42
C MET A 271 6.30 3.11 21.93
N LEU A 272 5.91 3.09 23.20
CA LEU A 272 5.29 1.93 23.84
C LEU A 272 3.92 1.61 23.22
N ALA A 273 3.12 2.62 22.92
CA ALA A 273 1.84 2.46 22.25
C ALA A 273 2.03 1.86 20.82
N ALA A 274 3.04 2.31 20.09
CA ALA A 274 3.37 1.74 18.79
C ALA A 274 3.77 0.26 18.89
N TYR A 275 4.54 -0.11 19.93
CA TYR A 275 4.88 -1.50 20.22
C TYR A 275 3.63 -2.33 20.56
N THR A 276 2.76 -1.82 21.43
CA THR A 276 1.50 -2.51 21.80
C THR A 276 0.59 -2.73 20.59
N LEU A 277 0.49 -1.73 19.71
CA LEU A 277 -0.31 -1.81 18.48
C LEU A 277 0.28 -2.75 17.43
N ASN A 278 1.60 -2.76 17.28
CA ASN A 278 2.29 -3.61 16.31
C ASN A 278 3.71 -3.96 16.76
N PRO A 279 3.90 -5.07 17.49
CA PRO A 279 5.22 -5.49 17.99
C PRO A 279 6.18 -5.97 16.88
N THR A 280 5.69 -6.13 15.64
CA THR A 280 6.50 -6.60 14.51
C THR A 280 7.21 -5.47 13.76
N LEU A 281 7.02 -4.22 14.16
CA LEU A 281 7.73 -3.09 13.56
C LEU A 281 9.24 -3.25 13.72
N ARG A 282 9.99 -2.89 12.68
CA ARG A 282 11.46 -3.01 12.67
C ARG A 282 12.15 -1.91 13.48
N SER A 283 11.46 -0.82 13.75
CA SER A 283 11.95 0.30 14.55
C SER A 283 10.78 1.10 15.09
N PHE A 284 10.98 1.60 16.31
CA PHE A 284 10.04 2.44 17.03
C PHE A 284 10.55 3.88 17.16
N ASP A 285 11.51 4.30 16.34
CA ASP A 285 12.01 5.68 16.31
C ASP A 285 10.89 6.67 15.99
N LEU A 286 10.88 7.83 16.67
CA LEU A 286 9.84 8.85 16.50
C LEU A 286 9.64 9.23 15.02
N GLU A 287 10.71 9.45 14.28
CA GLU A 287 10.64 9.84 12.86
C GLU A 287 9.89 8.83 11.99
N LYS A 288 10.06 7.53 12.28
CA LYS A 288 9.37 6.46 11.54
C LYS A 288 7.91 6.37 11.92
N ILE A 289 7.60 6.51 13.20
CA ILE A 289 6.22 6.51 13.68
C ILE A 289 5.52 7.78 13.20
N ALA A 290 6.15 8.94 13.32
CA ALA A 290 5.62 10.21 12.83
C ALA A 290 5.28 10.19 11.35
N SER A 291 6.11 9.53 10.54
CA SER A 291 5.85 9.32 9.11
C SER A 291 4.55 8.54 8.85
N LYS A 292 4.18 7.57 9.70
CA LYS A 292 2.92 6.83 9.57
C LYS A 292 1.70 7.74 9.78
N TYR A 293 1.80 8.68 10.71
CA TYR A 293 0.71 9.57 11.12
C TYR A 293 0.74 10.95 10.44
N ALA A 294 1.70 11.19 9.55
CA ALA A 294 1.96 12.52 8.96
C ALA A 294 2.10 13.63 10.01
N ALA A 295 2.68 13.28 11.14
CA ALA A 295 2.86 14.18 12.27
C ALA A 295 4.19 14.93 12.14
N PRO A 296 4.19 16.27 12.09
CA PRO A 296 5.39 17.08 11.95
C PRO A 296 6.09 17.32 13.28
N GLY A 297 7.38 17.65 13.24
CA GLY A 297 8.15 18.10 14.38
C GLY A 297 8.64 16.99 15.30
N ASN A 298 8.92 17.36 16.53
CA ASN A 298 9.43 16.50 17.58
C ASN A 298 8.36 16.30 18.67
N ALA A 299 8.20 17.24 19.60
CA ALA A 299 7.14 17.18 20.61
C ALA A 299 5.74 17.35 19.98
N GLY A 300 5.60 18.18 18.93
CA GLY A 300 4.35 18.29 18.18
C GLY A 300 3.94 16.97 17.53
N ALA A 301 4.91 16.21 17.02
CA ALA A 301 4.65 14.85 16.53
C ALA A 301 4.19 13.92 17.64
N VAL A 302 4.85 13.94 18.83
CA VAL A 302 4.42 13.15 19.98
C VAL A 302 2.98 13.47 20.38
N PHE A 303 2.63 14.75 20.39
CA PHE A 303 1.27 15.20 20.72
C PHE A 303 0.23 14.65 19.70
N ALA A 304 0.47 14.85 18.41
CA ALA A 304 -0.43 14.39 17.35
C ALA A 304 -0.58 12.87 17.31
N ILE A 305 0.55 12.13 17.43
CA ILE A 305 0.58 10.67 17.42
C ILE A 305 -0.20 10.10 18.60
N SER A 306 -0.03 10.69 19.80
CA SER A 306 -0.70 10.22 21.00
C SER A 306 -2.22 10.22 20.86
N ALA A 307 -2.80 11.26 20.24
CA ALA A 307 -4.23 11.35 19.98
C ALA A 307 -4.72 10.28 19.00
N ALA A 308 -3.93 9.95 17.98
CA ALA A 308 -4.25 8.91 17.02
C ALA A 308 -4.13 7.51 17.63
N GLN A 309 -3.01 7.24 18.34
CA GLN A 309 -2.77 5.93 18.95
C GLN A 309 -3.75 5.60 20.07
N LYS A 310 -4.21 6.57 20.85
CA LYS A 310 -5.27 6.38 21.86
C LYS A 310 -6.54 5.79 21.22
N LYS A 311 -6.94 6.32 20.05
CA LYS A 311 -8.09 5.79 19.29
C LYS A 311 -7.83 4.40 18.74
N GLU A 312 -6.62 4.16 18.18
CA GLU A 312 -6.25 2.84 17.65
C GLU A 312 -6.25 1.77 18.76
N LEU A 313 -5.71 2.07 19.94
CA LEU A 313 -5.73 1.18 21.11
C LEU A 313 -7.15 0.78 21.53
N GLU A 314 -8.08 1.74 21.53
CA GLU A 314 -9.50 1.47 21.81
C GLU A 314 -10.13 0.59 20.70
N GLN A 315 -9.92 0.94 19.43
CA GLN A 315 -10.47 0.21 18.28
C GLN A 315 -10.01 -1.25 18.22
N HIS A 316 -8.76 -1.50 18.63
CA HIS A 316 -8.19 -2.86 18.66
C HIS A 316 -8.39 -3.59 19.99
N GLY A 317 -9.08 -2.99 20.97
CA GLY A 317 -9.30 -3.59 22.28
C GLY A 317 -8.02 -3.75 23.12
N LEU A 318 -6.99 -2.93 22.87
CA LEU A 318 -5.69 -2.98 23.53
C LEU A 318 -5.53 -1.97 24.68
N HIS A 319 -6.59 -1.23 25.00
CA HIS A 319 -6.58 -0.23 26.05
C HIS A 319 -6.09 -0.78 27.40
N GLU A 320 -6.67 -1.91 27.89
CA GLU A 320 -6.29 -2.55 29.15
C GLU A 320 -4.84 -3.07 29.13
N VAL A 321 -4.39 -3.59 27.98
CA VAL A 321 -3.00 -4.04 27.83
C VAL A 321 -2.04 -2.87 27.99
N TYR A 322 -2.34 -1.76 27.31
CA TYR A 322 -1.48 -0.58 27.35
C TYR A 322 -1.47 0.10 28.72
N TYR A 323 -2.65 0.47 29.25
CA TYR A 323 -2.75 1.25 30.50
C TYR A 323 -2.64 0.39 31.77
N GLY A 324 -3.06 -0.86 31.71
CA GLY A 324 -3.05 -1.77 32.86
C GLY A 324 -1.74 -2.55 33.02
N ILE A 325 -0.98 -2.73 31.95
CA ILE A 325 0.24 -3.57 31.97
C ILE A 325 1.45 -2.79 31.48
N GLU A 326 1.47 -2.38 30.20
CA GLU A 326 2.68 -1.90 29.54
C GLU A 326 3.18 -0.56 30.11
N LEU A 327 2.30 0.43 30.22
CA LEU A 327 2.67 1.74 30.75
C LEU A 327 3.12 1.69 32.23
N PRO A 328 2.40 1.02 33.15
CA PRO A 328 2.87 0.83 34.53
C PRO A 328 4.20 0.09 34.65
N LEU A 329 4.39 -0.94 33.78
CA LEU A 329 5.63 -1.72 33.80
C LEU A 329 6.85 -0.86 33.44
N THR A 330 6.70 0.18 32.63
CA THR A 330 7.77 1.12 32.29
C THR A 330 8.37 1.78 33.54
N PHE A 331 7.53 2.14 34.48
CA PHE A 331 7.98 2.77 35.75
C PHE A 331 8.66 1.76 36.66
N VAL A 332 8.14 0.54 36.75
CA VAL A 332 8.75 -0.53 37.56
C VAL A 332 10.12 -0.95 37.01
N LEU A 333 10.28 -0.94 35.68
CA LEU A 333 11.57 -1.27 35.02
C LEU A 333 12.58 -0.11 35.07
N PHE A 334 12.13 1.09 35.43
CA PHE A 334 12.98 2.26 35.61
C PHE A 334 13.60 2.31 37.03
N ASP A 335 12.82 1.97 38.07
CA ASP A 335 13.27 1.88 39.48
C ASP A 335 14.31 0.76 39.65
#